data_0486f669f13dd0add266010c691242b6
#
_entry.id   0486f669f13dd0add266010c691242b6
#
_cell.length_a   1.000
_cell.length_b   1.000
_cell.length_c   1.000
_cell.angle_alpha   90.00
_cell.angle_beta   90.00
_cell.angle_gamma   90.00
#
_symmetry.space_group_name_H-M   'P 1'
#
loop_
_entity.id
_entity.type
_entity.pdbx_description
1 polymer ?
#
loop_
_entity_poly.entity_id
_entity_poly.type
_entity_poly.pdbx_seq_one_letter_code
_entity_poly.pdbx_strand_id
1 'polypeptide(L)'
;MSVSAFASEPIVIREQGVFSSGGTVTEPLPGEFNISENWLDFSRAGNTAHVDHANVFYQIPDGKNKTPIVYLHGYGQTRIGWQSTPDRREGWSDIFLRKGRAAFLVDQPRRGAAASTVKIVNNEQDTRANGTEFNPGDQAWYTHFRIGRGTSDRYEGSQFPSGEEALNQFLRQMTPNTGNYDVVIMGEALSAVLSDVRKMTGKKAIYLTHSQGGRVGWQTDTENMAAIVAIEPGFAPEIGSET
;
A
#
# COMPACT_ATOMS: atom_id res chain seq x y z
N MET A 1 -2.10 17.51 30.70
CA MET A 1 -1.24 16.48 31.33
C MET A 1 -0.23 16.03 30.27
N SER A 2 1.05 16.31 30.50
CA SER A 2 2.13 15.85 29.60
C SER A 2 2.24 14.34 29.76
N VAL A 3 1.83 13.58 28.74
CA VAL A 3 2.15 12.16 28.65
C VAL A 3 3.66 12.11 28.37
N SER A 4 4.43 11.79 29.38
CA SER A 4 5.83 11.43 29.23
C SER A 4 5.84 10.22 28.29
N ALA A 5 6.20 10.44 27.02
CA ALA A 5 6.54 9.35 26.13
C ALA A 5 7.75 8.67 26.76
N PHE A 6 7.54 7.48 27.34
CA PHE A 6 8.67 6.61 27.65
C PHE A 6 9.42 6.41 26.34
N ALA A 7 10.62 6.95 26.26
CA ALA A 7 11.48 6.72 25.10
C ALA A 7 11.69 5.20 25.03
N SER A 8 11.02 4.56 24.08
CA SER A 8 11.25 3.15 23.83
C SER A 8 12.71 2.97 23.38
N GLU A 9 13.34 1.86 23.75
CA GLU A 9 14.68 1.53 23.31
C GLU A 9 14.81 1.71 21.79
N PRO A 10 15.95 2.19 21.27
CA PRO A 10 16.16 2.34 19.84
C PRO A 10 15.90 1.04 19.07
N ILE A 11 15.35 1.17 17.87
CA ILE A 11 15.29 0.04 16.91
C ILE A 11 16.55 0.12 16.07
N VAL A 12 17.40 -0.90 16.16
CA VAL A 12 18.59 -1.01 15.32
C VAL A 12 18.21 -1.65 14.00
N ILE A 13 18.33 -0.90 12.93
CA ILE A 13 18.05 -1.36 11.56
C ILE A 13 19.37 -1.73 10.88
N ARG A 14 19.51 -2.99 10.48
CA ARG A 14 20.67 -3.49 9.76
C ARG A 14 20.64 -3.07 8.29
N GLU A 15 19.46 -3.04 7.70
CA GLU A 15 19.24 -2.73 6.29
C GLU A 15 17.88 -2.09 6.08
N GLN A 16 17.81 -1.10 5.21
CA GLN A 16 16.56 -0.49 4.76
C GLN A 16 16.69 0.03 3.34
N GLY A 17 15.57 0.17 2.65
CA GLY A 17 15.56 0.71 1.30
C GLY A 17 14.17 0.72 0.69
N VAL A 18 14.14 0.97 -0.61
CA VAL A 18 12.94 0.97 -1.45
C VAL A 18 13.21 0.16 -2.71
N PHE A 19 12.22 -0.61 -3.15
CA PHE A 19 12.24 -1.25 -4.46
C PHE A 19 10.83 -1.28 -5.05
N SER A 20 10.74 -1.54 -6.36
CA SER A 20 9.47 -1.80 -7.04
C SER A 20 9.46 -3.24 -7.56
N SER A 21 8.29 -3.86 -7.59
CA SER A 21 8.13 -5.27 -7.92
C SER A 21 6.89 -5.51 -8.77
N GLY A 22 6.96 -6.46 -9.68
CA GLY A 22 5.89 -6.75 -10.63
C GLY A 22 5.67 -5.66 -11.67
N GLY A 23 4.45 -5.62 -12.19
CA GLY A 23 4.07 -4.66 -13.23
C GLY A 23 4.50 -5.05 -14.64
N THR A 24 4.23 -4.16 -15.56
CA THR A 24 4.49 -4.34 -16.99
C THR A 24 5.06 -3.07 -17.60
N VAL A 25 5.59 -3.20 -18.82
CA VAL A 25 5.91 -2.07 -19.69
C VAL A 25 4.81 -1.97 -20.74
N THR A 26 4.26 -0.76 -20.92
CA THR A 26 3.23 -0.55 -21.94
C THR A 26 3.81 -0.75 -23.34
N GLU A 27 2.99 -1.21 -24.28
CA GLU A 27 3.34 -1.20 -25.69
C GLU A 27 3.60 0.24 -26.15
N PRO A 28 4.64 0.48 -26.96
CA PRO A 28 4.90 1.81 -27.48
C PRO A 28 3.79 2.26 -28.43
N LEU A 29 3.50 3.55 -28.44
CA LEU A 29 2.66 4.13 -29.48
C LEU A 29 3.36 4.00 -30.84
N PRO A 30 2.59 3.86 -31.94
CA PRO A 30 3.16 3.75 -33.29
C PRO A 30 4.11 4.91 -33.64
N GLY A 31 5.25 4.61 -34.28
CA GLY A 31 6.25 5.56 -34.67
C GLY A 31 7.50 5.55 -33.78
N GLU A 32 8.41 6.46 -34.04
CA GLU A 32 9.66 6.60 -33.29
C GLU A 32 9.58 7.81 -32.32
N PHE A 33 10.19 7.65 -31.15
CA PHE A 33 10.32 8.74 -30.20
C PHE A 33 11.33 9.79 -30.70
N ASN A 34 10.89 11.04 -30.79
CA ASN A 34 11.75 12.16 -31.14
C ASN A 34 11.76 13.20 -30.01
N ILE A 35 12.87 13.29 -29.30
CA ILE A 35 13.02 14.18 -28.14
C ILE A 35 12.77 15.66 -28.53
N SER A 36 13.11 16.06 -29.72
CA SER A 36 12.93 17.45 -30.17
C SER A 36 11.48 17.85 -30.35
N GLU A 37 10.60 16.86 -30.59
CA GLU A 37 9.17 17.07 -30.79
C GLU A 37 8.35 16.74 -29.55
N ASN A 38 8.85 15.79 -28.73
CA ASN A 38 8.03 15.07 -27.75
C ASN A 38 8.45 15.30 -26.29
N TRP A 39 9.46 16.10 -26.02
CA TRP A 39 10.01 16.16 -24.67
C TRP A 39 9.02 16.67 -23.59
N LEU A 40 7.93 17.32 -23.98
CA LEU A 40 6.81 17.72 -23.09
C LEU A 40 5.47 17.10 -23.48
N ASP A 41 5.44 16.26 -24.51
CA ASP A 41 4.22 15.57 -24.95
C ASP A 41 4.38 14.06 -24.76
N PHE A 42 3.99 13.58 -23.61
CA PHE A 42 4.12 12.18 -23.21
C PHE A 42 3.16 11.23 -23.94
N SER A 43 2.20 11.75 -24.72
CA SER A 43 1.27 10.95 -25.50
C SER A 43 1.78 10.59 -26.91
N ARG A 44 3.01 11.01 -27.25
CA ARG A 44 3.58 10.87 -28.59
C ARG A 44 4.22 9.50 -28.88
N ALA A 45 4.47 9.29 -30.17
CA ALA A 45 5.00 8.05 -30.75
C ALA A 45 6.25 7.50 -30.07
N GLY A 46 6.35 6.19 -29.96
CA GLY A 46 7.50 5.47 -29.40
C GLY A 46 7.61 5.49 -27.88
N ASN A 47 6.68 6.15 -27.18
CA ASN A 47 6.71 6.18 -25.72
C ASN A 47 6.24 4.87 -25.08
N THR A 48 6.93 4.47 -24.02
CA THR A 48 6.54 3.38 -23.12
C THR A 48 6.49 3.87 -21.68
N ALA A 49 5.80 3.14 -20.81
CA ALA A 49 5.80 3.39 -19.37
C ALA A 49 5.86 2.09 -18.60
N HIS A 50 6.55 2.11 -17.46
CA HIS A 50 6.49 1.06 -16.45
C HIS A 50 5.29 1.31 -15.55
N VAL A 51 4.33 0.38 -15.55
CA VAL A 51 3.03 0.53 -14.89
C VAL A 51 2.68 -0.71 -14.08
N ASP A 52 1.69 -0.57 -13.20
CA ASP A 52 1.09 -1.68 -12.47
C ASP A 52 2.05 -2.46 -11.55
N HIS A 53 3.20 -1.87 -11.21
CA HIS A 53 4.10 -2.37 -10.18
C HIS A 53 3.63 -1.98 -8.78
N ALA A 54 4.05 -2.74 -7.78
CA ALA A 54 4.00 -2.33 -6.38
C ALA A 54 5.27 -1.57 -5.99
N ASN A 55 5.19 -0.63 -5.05
CA ASN A 55 6.34 0.02 -4.45
C ASN A 55 6.48 -0.42 -2.99
N VAL A 56 7.69 -0.78 -2.58
CA VAL A 56 7.96 -1.37 -1.26
C VAL A 56 9.03 -0.56 -0.55
N PHE A 57 8.71 -0.05 0.63
CA PHE A 57 9.71 0.39 1.61
C PHE A 57 9.96 -0.74 2.58
N TYR A 58 11.22 -1.04 2.88
CA TYR A 58 11.55 -2.12 3.80
C TYR A 58 12.56 -1.75 4.86
N GLN A 59 12.46 -2.43 5.99
CA GLN A 59 13.41 -2.36 7.10
C GLN A 59 13.65 -3.76 7.64
N ILE A 60 14.92 -4.12 7.78
CA ILE A 60 15.37 -5.38 8.37
C ILE A 60 16.09 -5.05 9.67
N PRO A 61 15.53 -5.44 10.83
CA PRO A 61 16.16 -5.16 12.11
C PRO A 61 17.43 -5.99 12.30
N ASP A 62 18.34 -5.48 13.11
CA ASP A 62 19.49 -6.27 13.54
C ASP A 62 19.06 -7.42 14.45
N GLY A 63 19.90 -8.48 14.52
CA GLY A 63 19.67 -9.65 15.35
C GLY A 63 18.95 -10.80 14.65
N LYS A 64 18.05 -11.49 15.38
CA LYS A 64 17.43 -12.73 14.89
C LYS A 64 16.47 -12.45 13.71
N ASN A 65 16.79 -13.01 12.56
CA ASN A 65 15.92 -12.97 11.38
C ASN A 65 14.71 -13.90 11.59
N LYS A 66 13.61 -13.34 12.11
CA LYS A 66 12.31 -14.03 12.20
C LYS A 66 11.57 -13.92 10.87
N THR A 67 10.47 -14.66 10.73
CA THR A 67 9.57 -14.58 9.57
C THR A 67 9.21 -13.13 9.27
N PRO A 68 9.52 -12.60 8.06
CA PRO A 68 9.20 -11.22 7.68
C PRO A 68 7.70 -10.99 7.56
N ILE A 69 7.29 -9.74 7.61
CA ILE A 69 5.90 -9.35 7.40
C ILE A 69 5.83 -8.40 6.21
N VAL A 70 4.94 -8.71 5.27
CA VAL A 70 4.52 -7.84 4.16
C VAL A 70 3.19 -7.22 4.53
N TYR A 71 3.11 -5.89 4.54
CA TYR A 71 1.95 -5.11 4.96
C TYR A 71 1.25 -4.50 3.76
N LEU A 72 -0.06 -4.72 3.63
CA LEU A 72 -0.87 -4.16 2.56
C LEU A 72 -2.03 -3.35 3.11
N HIS A 73 -2.11 -2.09 2.69
CA HIS A 73 -3.12 -1.12 3.11
C HIS A 73 -4.48 -1.34 2.43
N GLY A 74 -5.51 -0.64 2.91
CA GLY A 74 -6.85 -0.60 2.36
C GLY A 74 -7.07 0.51 1.33
N TYR A 75 -8.33 0.69 0.95
CA TYR A 75 -8.77 1.72 0.02
C TYR A 75 -8.47 3.14 0.55
N GLY A 76 -8.03 4.01 -0.36
CA GLY A 76 -7.75 5.42 -0.04
C GLY A 76 -6.56 5.63 0.89
N GLN A 77 -5.75 4.61 1.13
CA GLN A 77 -4.61 4.64 2.04
C GLN A 77 -3.31 4.28 1.31
N THR A 78 -2.22 4.37 2.04
CA THR A 78 -0.87 3.98 1.62
C THR A 78 -0.18 3.18 2.73
N ARG A 79 1.04 2.74 2.46
CA ARG A 79 1.91 2.08 3.44
C ARG A 79 2.11 2.88 4.73
N ILE A 80 1.92 4.21 4.70
CA ILE A 80 2.10 5.10 5.86
C ILE A 80 1.23 4.67 7.04
N GLY A 81 0.01 4.16 6.78
CA GLY A 81 -0.91 3.69 7.81
C GLY A 81 -0.37 2.57 8.71
N TRP A 82 0.72 1.91 8.31
CA TRP A 82 1.39 0.87 9.10
C TRP A 82 2.59 1.36 9.90
N GLN A 83 3.10 2.59 9.62
CA GLN A 83 4.34 3.11 10.19
C GLN A 83 4.14 3.76 11.55
N SER A 84 3.18 4.68 11.67
CA SER A 84 2.84 5.34 12.93
C SER A 84 1.37 5.67 13.01
N THR A 85 0.87 5.83 14.23
CA THR A 85 -0.49 6.33 14.45
C THR A 85 -0.55 7.85 14.21
N PRO A 86 -1.74 8.42 13.90
CA PRO A 86 -1.90 9.86 13.71
C PRO A 86 -1.50 10.71 14.92
N ASP A 87 -1.53 10.14 16.10
CA ASP A 87 -1.09 10.76 17.36
C ASP A 87 0.37 10.44 17.73
N ARG A 88 1.15 9.98 16.73
CA ARG A 88 2.60 9.75 16.81
C ARG A 88 3.07 8.59 17.71
N ARG A 89 2.20 7.66 18.04
CA ARG A 89 2.64 6.40 18.64
C ARG A 89 3.24 5.47 17.58
N GLU A 90 4.02 4.49 18.01
CA GLU A 90 4.52 3.42 17.14
C GLU A 90 3.37 2.71 16.44
N GLY A 91 3.53 2.49 15.14
CA GLY A 91 2.61 1.67 14.36
C GLY A 91 3.00 0.20 14.36
N TRP A 92 2.29 -0.57 13.58
CA TRP A 92 2.49 -2.01 13.53
C TRP A 92 3.88 -2.41 13.02
N SER A 93 4.45 -1.66 12.07
CA SER A 93 5.80 -1.94 11.57
C SER A 93 6.84 -1.85 12.68
N ASP A 94 6.81 -0.80 13.50
CA ASP A 94 7.78 -0.59 14.58
C ASP A 94 7.63 -1.65 15.67
N ILE A 95 6.38 -1.96 16.05
CA ILE A 95 6.07 -3.01 17.04
C ILE A 95 6.66 -4.36 16.61
N PHE A 96 6.59 -4.72 15.32
CA PHE A 96 7.11 -5.99 14.86
C PHE A 96 8.61 -5.96 14.56
N LEU A 97 9.17 -4.81 14.17
CA LEU A 97 10.61 -4.61 14.08
C LEU A 97 11.27 -4.85 15.45
N ARG A 98 10.70 -4.32 16.54
CA ARG A 98 11.15 -4.59 17.92
C ARG A 98 11.11 -6.07 18.28
N LYS A 99 10.22 -6.82 17.66
CA LYS A 99 10.11 -8.28 17.83
C LYS A 99 11.08 -9.05 16.92
N GLY A 100 11.96 -8.38 16.18
CA GLY A 100 12.95 -8.97 15.27
C GLY A 100 12.36 -9.49 13.96
N ARG A 101 11.25 -8.92 13.48
CA ARG A 101 10.66 -9.24 12.18
C ARG A 101 10.93 -8.10 11.20
N ALA A 102 11.46 -8.43 10.04
CA ALA A 102 11.60 -7.48 8.96
C ALA A 102 10.20 -7.00 8.50
N ALA A 103 10.09 -5.72 8.21
CA ALA A 103 8.88 -5.07 7.74
C ALA A 103 9.03 -4.65 6.28
N PHE A 104 8.09 -5.07 5.43
CA PHE A 104 7.97 -4.69 4.03
C PHE A 104 6.64 -4.01 3.83
N LEU A 105 6.66 -2.70 3.69
CA LEU A 105 5.48 -1.83 3.63
C LEU A 105 5.17 -1.52 2.17
N VAL A 106 4.02 -1.95 1.70
CA VAL A 106 3.67 -1.95 0.28
C VAL A 106 2.65 -0.88 -0.04
N ASP A 107 2.93 -0.08 -1.06
CA ASP A 107 1.91 0.63 -1.83
C ASP A 107 1.51 -0.25 -3.03
N GLN A 108 0.21 -0.56 -3.12
CA GLN A 108 -0.34 -1.38 -4.21
C GLN A 108 -0.26 -0.65 -5.55
N PRO A 109 -0.27 -1.37 -6.67
CA PRO A 109 -0.39 -0.74 -8.00
C PRO A 109 -1.48 0.34 -8.03
N ARG A 110 -1.17 1.46 -8.67
CA ARG A 110 -2.07 2.62 -8.80
C ARG A 110 -2.43 3.31 -7.48
N ARG A 111 -1.58 3.16 -6.44
CA ARG A 111 -1.77 3.74 -5.10
C ARG A 111 -0.45 4.30 -4.58
N GLY A 112 -0.52 5.38 -3.80
CA GLY A 112 0.64 5.92 -3.10
C GLY A 112 1.86 6.12 -4.00
N ALA A 113 3.03 5.63 -3.58
CA ALA A 113 4.27 5.71 -4.37
C ALA A 113 4.30 4.78 -5.58
N ALA A 114 3.37 3.83 -5.70
CA ALA A 114 3.14 3.01 -6.89
C ALA A 114 2.10 3.62 -7.84
N ALA A 115 1.74 4.88 -7.62
CA ALA A 115 0.85 5.61 -8.49
C ALA A 115 1.47 5.74 -9.89
N SER A 116 0.80 5.18 -10.87
CA SER A 116 1.17 5.33 -12.27
C SER A 116 -0.04 5.78 -13.07
N THR A 117 0.16 6.76 -13.93
CA THR A 117 -0.87 7.25 -14.84
C THR A 117 -0.58 6.69 -16.23
N VAL A 118 -1.23 5.61 -16.56
CA VAL A 118 -1.06 4.97 -17.89
C VAL A 118 -1.57 5.86 -19.01
N LYS A 119 -2.47 6.79 -18.69
CA LYS A 119 -3.05 7.76 -19.63
C LYS A 119 -2.01 8.58 -20.41
N ILE A 120 -0.80 8.74 -19.87
CA ILE A 120 0.27 9.52 -20.51
C ILE A 120 0.79 8.86 -21.79
N VAL A 121 0.83 7.52 -21.82
CA VAL A 121 1.45 6.76 -22.93
C VAL A 121 0.45 5.88 -23.68
N ASN A 122 -0.71 5.62 -23.14
CA ASN A 122 -1.72 4.79 -23.79
C ASN A 122 -2.77 5.65 -24.50
N ASN A 123 -3.40 5.05 -25.50
CA ASN A 123 -4.48 5.71 -26.23
C ASN A 123 -5.76 5.80 -25.35
N GLU A 124 -6.78 6.54 -25.83
CA GLU A 124 -8.05 6.74 -25.13
C GLU A 124 -8.83 5.44 -24.86
N GLN A 125 -8.48 4.34 -25.51
CA GLN A 125 -9.14 3.04 -25.35
C GLN A 125 -8.53 2.20 -24.24
N ASP A 126 -7.41 2.60 -23.64
CA ASP A 126 -6.82 1.86 -22.54
C ASP A 126 -7.65 2.06 -21.26
N THR A 127 -8.37 1.01 -20.89
CA THR A 127 -9.25 1.02 -19.71
C THR A 127 -8.49 1.27 -18.40
N ARG A 128 -7.18 1.01 -18.36
CA ARG A 128 -6.32 1.32 -17.21
C ARG A 128 -6.15 2.81 -17.03
N ALA A 129 -6.23 3.57 -18.13
CA ALA A 129 -6.13 5.03 -18.12
C ALA A 129 -7.39 5.74 -17.61
N ASN A 130 -8.51 5.04 -17.50
CA ASN A 130 -9.79 5.59 -17.06
C ASN A 130 -9.95 5.62 -15.53
N GLY A 131 -8.84 5.50 -14.80
CA GLY A 131 -8.86 5.65 -13.36
C GLY A 131 -9.24 7.07 -12.98
N THR A 132 -10.34 7.20 -12.26
CA THR A 132 -10.68 8.46 -11.62
C THR A 132 -9.85 8.60 -10.36
N GLU A 133 -9.16 9.72 -10.26
CA GLU A 133 -8.67 10.17 -8.97
C GLU A 133 -9.91 10.37 -8.08
N PHE A 134 -10.02 9.56 -7.05
CA PHE A 134 -11.17 9.60 -6.17
C PHE A 134 -10.73 9.72 -4.72
N ASN A 135 -11.11 10.83 -4.12
CA ASN A 135 -11.05 11.03 -2.68
C ASN A 135 -12.45 11.45 -2.21
N PRO A 136 -13.12 10.62 -1.41
CA PRO A 136 -14.51 10.89 -0.99
C PRO A 136 -14.66 12.09 -0.05
N GLY A 137 -13.57 12.68 0.41
CA GLY A 137 -13.57 13.82 1.33
C GLY A 137 -13.61 13.41 2.82
N ASP A 138 -13.31 14.39 3.67
CA ASP A 138 -13.06 14.17 5.09
C ASP A 138 -14.27 13.61 5.85
N GLN A 139 -15.47 14.09 5.55
CA GLN A 139 -16.71 13.65 6.21
C GLN A 139 -16.99 12.17 5.94
N ALA A 140 -16.74 11.73 4.71
CA ALA A 140 -16.91 10.33 4.34
C ALA A 140 -15.90 9.46 5.07
N TRP A 141 -14.63 9.83 5.10
CA TRP A 141 -13.60 9.10 5.85
C TRP A 141 -13.91 9.03 7.33
N TYR A 142 -14.29 10.15 7.95
CA TYR A 142 -14.65 10.21 9.36
C TYR A 142 -15.77 9.23 9.71
N THR A 143 -16.79 9.17 8.87
CA THR A 143 -17.96 8.32 9.06
C THR A 143 -17.66 6.84 8.76
N HIS A 144 -16.99 6.55 7.65
CA HIS A 144 -16.66 5.17 7.26
C HIS A 144 -15.73 4.48 8.24
N PHE A 145 -14.77 5.21 8.81
CA PHE A 145 -13.90 4.68 9.85
C PHE A 145 -14.52 4.74 11.26
N ARG A 146 -15.82 5.03 11.34
CA ARG A 146 -16.61 4.98 12.59
C ARG A 146 -16.04 5.84 13.71
N ILE A 147 -15.42 6.98 13.37
CA ILE A 147 -14.96 7.96 14.35
C ILE A 147 -16.16 8.68 14.95
N GLY A 148 -17.15 9.01 14.10
CA GLY A 148 -18.40 9.66 14.49
C GLY A 148 -19.41 9.74 13.34
N ARG A 149 -20.51 10.47 13.51
CA ARG A 149 -21.54 10.69 12.50
C ARG A 149 -21.24 11.84 11.56
N GLY A 150 -20.23 12.61 11.87
CA GLY A 150 -19.70 13.73 11.12
C GLY A 150 -18.50 14.28 11.87
N THR A 151 -17.72 15.16 11.28
CA THR A 151 -16.44 15.61 11.85
C THR A 151 -16.55 16.31 13.21
N SER A 152 -17.75 16.72 13.62
CA SER A 152 -18.04 17.35 14.91
C SER A 152 -18.84 16.46 15.88
N ASP A 153 -19.33 15.30 15.44
CA ASP A 153 -20.18 14.41 16.26
C ASP A 153 -19.49 13.04 16.44
N ARG A 154 -18.54 13.01 17.36
CA ARG A 154 -17.75 11.82 17.67
C ARG A 154 -18.57 10.81 18.46
N TYR A 155 -18.44 9.52 18.12
CA TYR A 155 -19.07 8.46 18.93
C TYR A 155 -18.44 8.37 20.33
N GLU A 156 -19.29 8.20 21.33
CA GLU A 156 -18.85 7.85 22.68
C GLU A 156 -18.07 6.51 22.64
N GLY A 157 -16.94 6.46 23.33
CA GLY A 157 -16.08 5.27 23.36
C GLY A 157 -15.23 5.02 22.10
N SER A 158 -15.27 5.92 21.13
CA SER A 158 -14.39 5.82 19.96
C SER A 158 -12.92 5.70 20.41
N GLN A 159 -12.21 4.68 19.93
CA GLN A 159 -10.80 4.44 20.24
C GLN A 159 -9.84 5.31 19.41
N PHE A 160 -10.35 6.04 18.43
CA PHE A 160 -9.54 7.00 17.67
C PHE A 160 -9.06 8.13 18.61
N PRO A 161 -7.82 8.63 18.48
CA PRO A 161 -7.33 9.74 19.31
C PRO A 161 -8.25 10.97 19.24
N SER A 162 -8.50 11.61 20.39
CA SER A 162 -9.46 12.72 20.49
C SER A 162 -8.91 14.08 20.03
N GLY A 163 -7.61 14.19 19.80
CA GLY A 163 -6.96 15.45 19.45
C GLY A 163 -7.26 15.87 18.00
N GLU A 164 -7.49 17.16 17.78
CA GLU A 164 -7.70 17.74 16.45
C GLU A 164 -6.51 17.46 15.51
N GLU A 165 -5.29 17.58 16.02
CA GLU A 165 -4.10 17.31 15.22
C GLU A 165 -4.02 15.83 14.78
N ALA A 166 -4.41 14.88 15.62
CA ALA A 166 -4.46 13.48 15.23
C ALA A 166 -5.48 13.24 14.13
N LEU A 167 -6.64 13.88 14.18
CA LEU A 167 -7.64 13.83 13.12
C LEU A 167 -7.10 14.42 11.82
N ASN A 168 -6.47 15.60 11.89
CA ASN A 168 -5.87 16.25 10.73
C ASN A 168 -4.78 15.39 10.10
N GLN A 169 -3.92 14.75 10.89
CA GLN A 169 -2.90 13.83 10.38
C GLN A 169 -3.50 12.59 9.72
N PHE A 170 -4.56 12.05 10.27
CA PHE A 170 -5.29 10.93 9.68
C PHE A 170 -5.90 11.29 8.32
N LEU A 171 -6.61 12.41 8.24
CA LEU A 171 -7.27 12.83 7.00
C LEU A 171 -6.26 13.19 5.90
N ARG A 172 -5.10 13.75 6.25
CA ARG A 172 -4.00 14.02 5.30
C ARG A 172 -3.35 12.75 4.73
N GLN A 173 -3.53 11.60 5.36
CA GLN A 173 -3.01 10.32 4.85
C GLN A 173 -3.90 9.72 3.76
N MET A 174 -5.12 10.22 3.60
CA MET A 174 -6.03 9.73 2.58
C MET A 174 -5.51 10.10 1.20
N THR A 175 -5.33 9.09 0.36
CA THR A 175 -4.66 9.22 -0.93
C THR A 175 -5.61 8.81 -2.04
N PRO A 176 -5.77 9.63 -3.09
CA PRO A 176 -6.57 9.25 -4.25
C PRO A 176 -5.96 8.05 -4.98
N ASN A 177 -6.83 7.29 -5.63
CA ASN A 177 -6.41 6.26 -6.56
C ASN A 177 -6.03 6.91 -7.89
N THR A 178 -4.95 6.44 -8.52
CA THR A 178 -4.51 6.92 -9.84
C THR A 178 -4.87 5.96 -10.97
N GLY A 179 -5.71 4.98 -10.69
CA GLY A 179 -6.23 4.03 -11.66
C GLY A 179 -7.27 3.11 -11.04
N ASN A 180 -8.01 2.42 -11.91
CA ASN A 180 -9.05 1.48 -11.49
C ASN A 180 -8.50 0.38 -10.58
N TYR A 181 -9.35 -0.07 -9.66
CA TYR A 181 -9.06 -1.26 -8.88
C TYR A 181 -9.14 -2.51 -9.77
N ASP A 182 -8.03 -3.22 -9.86
CA ASP A 182 -7.93 -4.49 -10.56
C ASP A 182 -7.24 -5.50 -9.65
N VAL A 183 -8.03 -6.43 -9.13
CA VAL A 183 -7.56 -7.39 -8.13
C VAL A 183 -6.55 -8.39 -8.70
N VAL A 184 -6.64 -8.71 -10.00
CA VAL A 184 -5.71 -9.63 -10.67
C VAL A 184 -4.34 -8.97 -10.79
N ILE A 185 -4.28 -7.80 -11.39
CA ILE A 185 -3.05 -7.01 -11.53
C ILE A 185 -2.39 -6.78 -10.16
N MET A 186 -3.19 -6.41 -9.16
CA MET A 186 -2.67 -6.20 -7.81
C MET A 186 -2.15 -7.50 -7.19
N GLY A 187 -2.85 -8.62 -7.37
CA GLY A 187 -2.43 -9.93 -6.88
C GLY A 187 -1.12 -10.41 -7.52
N GLU A 188 -0.95 -10.21 -8.83
CA GLU A 188 0.28 -10.51 -9.55
C GLU A 188 1.47 -9.68 -9.04
N ALA A 189 1.28 -8.37 -8.87
CA ALA A 189 2.32 -7.49 -8.32
C ALA A 189 2.71 -7.90 -6.88
N LEU A 190 1.74 -8.26 -6.05
CA LEU A 190 2.00 -8.72 -4.69
C LEU A 190 2.65 -10.11 -4.64
N SER A 191 2.33 -10.99 -5.58
CA SER A 191 3.04 -12.28 -5.74
C SER A 191 4.52 -12.04 -6.06
N ALA A 192 4.84 -11.09 -6.92
CA ALA A 192 6.21 -10.68 -7.20
C ALA A 192 6.90 -10.08 -5.96
N VAL A 193 6.22 -9.24 -5.19
CA VAL A 193 6.74 -8.71 -3.89
C VAL A 193 7.10 -9.86 -2.95
N LEU A 194 6.21 -10.84 -2.75
CA LEU A 194 6.49 -11.98 -1.87
C LEU A 194 7.68 -12.80 -2.34
N SER A 195 7.85 -12.98 -3.67
CA SER A 195 9.01 -13.63 -4.26
C SER A 195 10.30 -12.86 -3.96
N ASP A 196 10.31 -11.54 -4.12
CA ASP A 196 11.49 -10.72 -3.84
C ASP A 196 11.82 -10.69 -2.34
N VAL A 197 10.82 -10.61 -1.47
CA VAL A 197 11.01 -10.75 -0.01
C VAL A 197 11.64 -12.11 0.32
N ARG A 198 11.21 -13.19 -0.35
CA ARG A 198 11.80 -14.51 -0.19
C ARG A 198 13.27 -14.54 -0.59
N LYS A 199 13.63 -13.91 -1.72
CA LYS A 199 15.03 -13.81 -2.18
C LYS A 199 15.89 -13.02 -1.18
N MET A 200 15.38 -11.89 -0.69
CA MET A 200 16.08 -11.00 0.25
C MET A 200 16.30 -11.64 1.63
N THR A 201 15.30 -12.36 2.13
CA THR A 201 15.29 -12.84 3.53
C THR A 201 15.57 -14.34 3.68
N GLY A 202 15.48 -15.11 2.60
CA GLY A 202 15.53 -16.56 2.62
C GLY A 202 14.26 -17.23 3.17
N LYS A 203 13.19 -16.46 3.46
CA LYS A 203 11.98 -16.94 4.16
C LYS A 203 10.70 -16.55 3.44
N LYS A 204 9.68 -17.41 3.54
CA LYS A 204 8.30 -17.05 3.23
C LYS A 204 7.84 -15.96 4.19
N ALA A 205 6.98 -15.05 3.72
CA ALA A 205 6.49 -13.93 4.52
C ALA A 205 5.11 -14.20 5.13
N ILE A 206 4.85 -13.59 6.29
CA ILE A 206 3.47 -13.37 6.75
C ILE A 206 2.92 -12.21 5.94
N TYR A 207 1.76 -12.40 5.33
CA TYR A 207 1.08 -11.37 4.57
C TYR A 207 -0.04 -10.76 5.42
N LEU A 208 0.16 -9.52 5.88
CA LEU A 208 -0.76 -8.82 6.75
C LEU A 208 -1.50 -7.75 5.94
N THR A 209 -2.82 -7.89 5.83
CA THR A 209 -3.66 -7.07 4.98
C THR A 209 -4.79 -6.39 5.76
N HIS A 210 -5.29 -5.28 5.22
CA HIS A 210 -6.45 -4.59 5.75
C HIS A 210 -7.44 -4.25 4.63
N SER A 211 -8.73 -4.43 4.89
CA SER A 211 -9.85 -3.97 4.04
C SER A 211 -9.70 -4.40 2.57
N GLN A 212 -9.61 -3.47 1.61
CA GLN A 212 -9.40 -3.74 0.19
C GLN A 212 -8.18 -4.63 -0.06
N GLY A 213 -7.10 -4.44 0.70
CA GLY A 213 -5.90 -5.28 0.63
C GLY A 213 -6.17 -6.75 0.97
N GLY A 214 -7.19 -7.06 1.77
CA GLY A 214 -7.61 -8.43 2.07
C GLY A 214 -8.08 -9.16 0.82
N ARG A 215 -8.88 -8.49 -0.04
CA ARG A 215 -9.30 -9.07 -1.32
C ARG A 215 -8.11 -9.35 -2.24
N VAL A 216 -7.14 -8.44 -2.30
CA VAL A 216 -5.90 -8.66 -3.04
C VAL A 216 -5.13 -9.85 -2.47
N GLY A 217 -5.13 -10.00 -1.15
CA GLY A 217 -4.47 -11.11 -0.47
C GLY A 217 -4.98 -12.49 -0.90
N TRP A 218 -6.28 -12.62 -1.16
CA TRP A 218 -6.87 -13.88 -1.67
C TRP A 218 -6.52 -14.17 -3.13
N GLN A 219 -6.17 -13.15 -3.92
CA GLN A 219 -5.72 -13.29 -5.31
C GLN A 219 -4.21 -13.47 -5.45
N THR A 220 -3.46 -13.28 -4.39
CA THR A 220 -2.00 -13.38 -4.38
C THR A 220 -1.55 -14.84 -4.30
N ASP A 221 -0.54 -15.23 -5.09
CA ASP A 221 0.03 -16.57 -5.04
C ASP A 221 0.59 -16.90 -3.64
N THR A 222 0.24 -18.09 -3.15
CA THR A 222 0.60 -18.55 -1.81
C THR A 222 1.98 -19.19 -1.73
N GLU A 223 2.69 -19.42 -2.83
CA GLU A 223 3.97 -20.13 -2.84
C GLU A 223 4.99 -19.53 -1.85
N ASN A 224 5.09 -18.20 -1.83
CA ASN A 224 6.02 -17.46 -0.97
C ASN A 224 5.37 -16.89 0.31
N MET A 225 4.13 -17.30 0.59
CA MET A 225 3.36 -16.92 1.76
C MET A 225 3.49 -17.97 2.87
N ALA A 226 3.88 -17.54 4.07
CA ALA A 226 3.90 -18.39 5.26
C ALA A 226 2.53 -18.45 5.94
N ALA A 227 1.83 -17.32 5.94
CA ALA A 227 0.46 -17.16 6.45
C ALA A 227 -0.13 -15.86 5.92
N ILE A 228 -1.45 -15.77 5.89
CA ILE A 228 -2.18 -14.52 5.70
C ILE A 228 -2.86 -14.12 7.02
N VAL A 229 -2.76 -12.84 7.35
CA VAL A 229 -3.50 -12.21 8.45
C VAL A 229 -4.33 -11.09 7.84
N ALA A 230 -5.61 -11.33 7.66
CA ALA A 230 -6.54 -10.38 7.06
C ALA A 230 -7.35 -9.68 8.15
N ILE A 231 -7.12 -8.37 8.28
CA ILE A 231 -7.83 -7.53 9.25
C ILE A 231 -9.01 -6.88 8.53
N GLU A 232 -10.23 -7.18 8.97
CA GLU A 232 -11.49 -6.69 8.39
C GLU A 232 -11.42 -6.68 6.84
N PRO A 233 -11.15 -7.85 6.21
CA PRO A 233 -10.97 -7.91 4.76
C PRO A 233 -12.23 -7.44 4.04
N GLY A 234 -12.08 -6.67 2.97
CA GLY A 234 -13.21 -6.18 2.17
C GLY A 234 -13.98 -7.29 1.44
N PHE A 235 -13.40 -8.49 1.41
CA PHE A 235 -13.99 -9.72 0.89
C PHE A 235 -13.33 -10.92 1.58
N ALA A 236 -14.12 -11.95 1.84
CA ALA A 236 -13.61 -13.25 2.26
C ALA A 236 -14.16 -14.33 1.30
N PRO A 237 -13.33 -15.30 0.88
CA PRO A 237 -13.83 -16.42 0.09
C PRO A 237 -14.85 -17.23 0.90
N GLU A 238 -15.83 -17.82 0.22
CA GLU A 238 -16.73 -18.77 0.85
C GLU A 238 -15.96 -20.02 1.27
N ILE A 239 -16.21 -20.51 2.48
CA ILE A 239 -15.59 -21.75 2.97
C ILE A 239 -16.13 -22.91 2.13
N GLY A 240 -15.26 -23.59 1.41
CA GLY A 240 -15.60 -24.74 0.55
C GLY A 240 -15.84 -24.39 -0.92
N SER A 241 -15.69 -23.15 -1.34
CA SER A 241 -15.56 -22.83 -2.76
C SER A 241 -14.15 -23.21 -3.23
N GLU A 242 -14.06 -24.14 -4.18
CA GLU A 242 -12.81 -24.35 -4.92
C GLU A 242 -12.53 -23.07 -5.72
N THR A 243 -11.38 -22.42 -5.45
CA THR A 243 -10.90 -21.25 -6.18
C THR A 243 -10.08 -21.69 -7.38
#